data_0a13805628c1443c32178410f32c5526
#
_entry.id   0a13805628c1443c32178410f32c5526
#
_cell.length_a   1.000
_cell.length_b   1.000
_cell.length_c   1.000
_cell.angle_alpha   90.00
_cell.angle_beta   90.00
_cell.angle_gamma   90.00
#
_symmetry.space_group_name_H-M   'P 1'
#
loop_
_entity.id
_entity.type
_entity.pdbx_description
1 polymer ?
#
loop_
_entity_poly.entity_id
_entity_poly.type
_entity_poly.pdbx_seq_one_letter_code
_entity_poly.pdbx_strand_id
1 'polypeptide(L)'
;AMTGRIFYWNMTTFNKAGITEVPKTLDDLMNAGKAFQEKLGDDYYPLHLGAYDRMILMVFYLESKYGKDWADPTTSTLNYTADEIAEGIDFIKSLVDGHVIMSLPTYYGSNGDNAAHQSNEWITGKMAGIFEWDSSATKYQDALDEENKPGFTVGEEIKFGDYNGGFSKVSMGLAITKTCEHPAEAATLINFLLNEKEGAEIMGSECGLPASKAGLE
;
A
#
# COMPACT_ATOMS: atom_id res chain seq x y z
N ALA A 1 -2.65 17.91 2.99
CA ALA A 1 -1.82 16.75 3.36
C ALA A 1 -1.50 15.91 2.13
N MET A 2 -0.33 15.29 2.14
CA MET A 2 0.07 14.29 1.15
C MET A 2 -0.08 12.91 1.77
N THR A 3 -0.31 11.90 0.97
CA THR A 3 -0.29 10.50 1.39
C THR A 3 0.53 9.68 0.40
N GLY A 4 1.28 8.73 0.92
CA GLY A 4 2.01 7.73 0.15
C GLY A 4 1.36 6.37 0.29
N ARG A 5 1.43 5.57 -0.77
CA ARG A 5 1.05 4.16 -0.75
C ARG A 5 2.27 3.33 -1.03
N ILE A 6 2.68 2.54 -0.06
CA ILE A 6 3.90 1.76 -0.06
C ILE A 6 3.66 0.39 0.59
N PHE A 7 4.67 -0.45 0.53
CA PHE A 7 4.63 -1.76 1.18
C PHE A 7 5.01 -1.65 2.65
N TYR A 8 4.35 -2.45 3.48
CA TYR A 8 4.65 -2.68 4.88
C TYR A 8 4.79 -4.18 5.12
N TRP A 9 5.74 -4.57 5.95
CA TRP A 9 6.09 -5.96 6.18
C TRP A 9 6.05 -6.33 7.65
N ASN A 10 5.62 -7.54 7.94
CA ASN A 10 5.79 -8.18 9.25
C ASN A 10 7.06 -9.05 9.22
N MET A 11 8.18 -8.46 9.60
CA MET A 11 9.47 -9.14 9.58
C MET A 11 9.58 -10.27 10.61
N THR A 12 8.69 -10.34 11.61
CA THR A 12 8.61 -11.52 12.48
C THR A 12 8.34 -12.78 11.66
N THR A 13 7.33 -12.76 10.77
CA THR A 13 7.01 -13.91 9.92
C THR A 13 8.07 -14.14 8.84
N PHE A 14 8.60 -13.07 8.22
CA PHE A 14 9.70 -13.20 7.26
C PHE A 14 10.93 -13.89 7.89
N ASN A 15 11.31 -13.51 9.10
CA ASN A 15 12.41 -14.15 9.83
C ASN A 15 12.14 -15.65 10.10
N LYS A 16 10.90 -16.04 10.44
CA LYS A 16 10.51 -17.44 10.55
C LYS A 16 10.71 -18.21 9.24
N ALA A 17 10.49 -17.56 8.11
CA ALA A 17 10.77 -18.09 6.78
C ALA A 17 12.26 -18.03 6.39
N GLY A 18 13.12 -17.47 7.26
CA GLY A 18 14.56 -17.34 7.04
C GLY A 18 14.93 -16.17 6.13
N ILE A 19 14.06 -15.16 6.00
CA ILE A 19 14.27 -13.94 5.21
C ILE A 19 14.47 -12.79 6.20
N THR A 20 15.66 -12.17 6.18
CA THR A 20 16.06 -11.13 7.14
C THR A 20 15.99 -9.72 6.57
N GLU A 21 15.85 -9.59 5.26
CA GLU A 21 15.77 -8.32 4.55
C GLU A 21 14.34 -8.12 3.99
N VAL A 22 13.87 -6.88 3.98
CA VAL A 22 12.60 -6.54 3.31
C VAL A 22 12.72 -6.78 1.80
N PRO A 23 11.66 -7.28 1.12
CA PRO A 23 11.67 -7.42 -0.32
C PRO A 23 11.86 -6.08 -1.03
N LYS A 24 12.73 -6.02 -2.05
CA LYS A 24 13.05 -4.83 -2.84
C LYS A 24 12.79 -5.01 -4.34
N THR A 25 12.62 -6.25 -4.76
CA THR A 25 12.41 -6.62 -6.16
C THR A 25 11.28 -7.63 -6.30
N LEU A 26 10.80 -7.82 -7.52
CA LEU A 26 9.84 -8.87 -7.84
C LEU A 26 10.41 -10.26 -7.55
N ASP A 27 11.71 -10.47 -7.84
CA ASP A 27 12.37 -11.75 -7.56
C ASP A 27 12.43 -12.03 -6.06
N ASP A 28 12.62 -11.02 -5.21
CA ASP A 28 12.56 -11.18 -3.76
C ASP A 28 11.18 -11.64 -3.30
N LEU A 29 10.10 -11.08 -3.91
CA LEU A 29 8.73 -11.51 -3.62
C LEU A 29 8.48 -12.97 -4.04
N MET A 30 8.92 -13.37 -5.23
CA MET A 30 8.76 -14.75 -5.73
C MET A 30 9.54 -15.74 -4.85
N ASN A 31 10.77 -15.38 -4.45
CA ASN A 31 11.57 -16.17 -3.52
C ASN A 31 10.92 -16.25 -2.13
N ALA A 32 10.31 -15.15 -1.66
CA ALA A 32 9.59 -15.14 -0.42
C ALA A 32 8.37 -16.08 -0.45
N GLY A 33 7.58 -16.07 -1.54
CA GLY A 33 6.45 -16.99 -1.71
C GLY A 33 6.87 -18.44 -1.55
N LYS A 34 7.92 -18.84 -2.25
CA LYS A 34 8.49 -20.18 -2.17
C LYS A 34 8.99 -20.53 -0.74
N ALA A 35 9.74 -19.61 -0.11
CA ALA A 35 10.26 -19.83 1.24
C ALA A 35 9.15 -19.94 2.29
N PHE A 36 8.10 -19.13 2.18
CA PHE A 36 6.94 -19.19 3.06
C PHE A 36 6.24 -20.55 2.94
N GLN A 37 5.94 -20.97 1.71
CA GLN A 37 5.29 -22.26 1.47
C GLN A 37 6.13 -23.44 2.00
N GLU A 38 7.44 -23.47 1.71
CA GLU A 38 8.32 -24.56 2.09
C GLU A 38 8.56 -24.63 3.62
N LYS A 39 8.65 -23.49 4.30
CA LYS A 39 9.05 -23.46 5.72
C LYS A 39 7.90 -23.24 6.70
N LEU A 40 6.85 -22.52 6.28
CA LEU A 40 5.73 -22.16 7.14
C LEU A 40 4.44 -22.89 6.77
N GLY A 41 4.34 -23.38 5.53
CA GLY A 41 3.17 -24.10 5.02
C GLY A 41 2.24 -23.22 4.17
N ASP A 42 1.21 -23.86 3.62
CA ASP A 42 0.32 -23.29 2.61
C ASP A 42 -0.58 -22.15 3.13
N ASP A 43 -0.69 -21.99 4.45
CA ASP A 43 -1.51 -20.93 5.07
C ASP A 43 -0.79 -19.59 5.19
N TYR A 44 0.52 -19.52 4.91
CA TYR A 44 1.34 -18.34 5.10
C TYR A 44 1.71 -17.69 3.77
N TYR A 45 1.43 -16.40 3.66
CA TYR A 45 1.69 -15.61 2.45
C TYR A 45 2.53 -14.38 2.75
N PRO A 46 3.59 -14.10 1.97
CA PRO A 46 4.43 -12.92 2.19
C PRO A 46 3.70 -11.60 1.93
N LEU A 47 2.64 -11.59 1.11
CA LEU A 47 1.95 -10.36 0.74
C LEU A 47 0.44 -10.56 0.65
N HIS A 48 -0.32 -9.59 1.15
CA HIS A 48 -1.75 -9.46 0.88
C HIS A 48 -2.00 -8.35 -0.14
N LEU A 49 -2.77 -8.67 -1.18
CA LEU A 49 -3.29 -7.71 -2.14
C LEU A 49 -4.79 -7.96 -2.37
N GLY A 50 -5.60 -6.98 -2.03
CA GLY A 50 -7.00 -6.93 -2.43
C GLY A 50 -7.17 -6.74 -3.94
N ALA A 51 -8.40 -6.79 -4.45
CA ALA A 51 -8.66 -6.65 -5.89
C ALA A 51 -8.13 -5.31 -6.45
N TYR A 52 -8.31 -4.22 -5.71
CA TYR A 52 -7.82 -2.90 -6.09
C TYR A 52 -6.28 -2.84 -6.13
N ASP A 53 -5.61 -3.44 -5.16
CA ASP A 53 -4.16 -3.45 -5.08
C ASP A 53 -3.52 -4.25 -6.21
N ARG A 54 -4.15 -5.36 -6.59
CA ARG A 54 -3.72 -6.17 -7.75
C ARG A 54 -3.81 -5.38 -9.04
N MET A 55 -4.87 -4.58 -9.21
CA MET A 55 -5.00 -3.70 -10.37
C MET A 55 -3.86 -2.66 -10.41
N ILE A 56 -3.58 -2.01 -9.29
CA ILE A 56 -2.49 -1.02 -9.22
C ILE A 56 -1.13 -1.68 -9.53
N LEU A 57 -0.87 -2.83 -8.93
CA LEU A 57 0.39 -3.54 -9.14
C LEU A 57 0.55 -4.00 -10.60
N MET A 58 -0.54 -4.45 -11.23
CA MET A 58 -0.58 -4.76 -12.65
C MET A 58 -0.22 -3.54 -13.51
N VAL A 59 -0.77 -2.38 -13.17
CA VAL A 59 -0.46 -1.12 -13.88
C VAL A 59 1.03 -0.79 -13.76
N PHE A 60 1.62 -0.83 -12.58
CA PHE A 60 3.05 -0.62 -12.38
C PHE A 60 3.91 -1.58 -13.21
N TYR A 61 3.53 -2.85 -13.23
CA TYR A 61 4.22 -3.85 -14.05
C TYR A 61 4.16 -3.50 -15.54
N LEU A 62 2.99 -3.13 -16.05
CA LEU A 62 2.80 -2.79 -17.46
C LEU A 62 3.52 -1.49 -17.84
N GLU A 63 3.42 -0.46 -17.01
CA GLU A 63 4.13 0.80 -17.23
C GLU A 63 5.65 0.60 -17.24
N SER A 64 6.17 -0.20 -16.31
CA SER A 64 7.58 -0.58 -16.30
C SER A 64 8.00 -1.36 -17.55
N LYS A 65 7.19 -2.32 -17.97
CA LYS A 65 7.51 -3.18 -19.11
C LYS A 65 7.46 -2.44 -20.45
N TYR A 66 6.48 -1.57 -20.64
CA TYR A 66 6.22 -0.91 -21.93
C TYR A 66 6.70 0.54 -21.98
N GLY A 67 7.08 1.15 -20.86
CA GLY A 67 7.56 2.54 -20.79
C GLY A 67 6.52 3.57 -21.23
N LYS A 68 5.23 3.31 -20.98
CA LYS A 68 4.12 4.21 -21.32
C LYS A 68 3.10 4.28 -20.21
N ASP A 69 2.50 5.44 -19.99
CA ASP A 69 1.48 5.65 -18.98
C ASP A 69 0.24 4.78 -19.26
N TRP A 70 -0.46 4.37 -18.20
CA TRP A 70 -1.68 3.57 -18.28
C TRP A 70 -2.76 4.21 -19.16
N ALA A 71 -2.97 5.51 -19.01
CA ALA A 71 -3.95 6.27 -19.79
C ALA A 71 -3.43 7.66 -20.14
N ASP A 72 -3.87 8.18 -21.28
CA ASP A 72 -3.66 9.58 -21.66
C ASP A 72 -4.64 10.46 -20.86
N PRO A 73 -4.16 11.35 -19.97
CA PRO A 73 -5.02 12.21 -19.14
C PRO A 73 -5.75 13.28 -19.96
N THR A 74 -5.29 13.60 -21.18
CA THR A 74 -5.90 14.62 -22.05
C THR A 74 -7.11 14.07 -22.78
N THR A 75 -7.00 12.84 -23.30
CA THR A 75 -8.04 12.18 -24.08
C THR A 75 -8.87 11.19 -23.27
N SER A 76 -8.42 10.88 -22.05
CA SER A 76 -9.01 9.81 -21.20
C SER A 76 -9.07 8.45 -21.91
N THR A 77 -8.11 8.18 -22.77
CA THR A 77 -8.00 6.91 -23.50
C THR A 77 -6.94 6.01 -22.87
N LEU A 78 -7.22 4.70 -22.87
CA LEU A 78 -6.29 3.68 -22.43
C LEU A 78 -5.17 3.51 -23.44
N ASN A 79 -3.91 3.46 -22.99
CA ASN A 79 -2.73 3.32 -23.83
C ASN A 79 -2.33 1.87 -24.12
N TYR A 80 -3.08 0.90 -23.63
CA TYR A 80 -2.75 -0.51 -23.70
C TYR A 80 -3.76 -1.29 -24.55
N THR A 81 -3.25 -2.27 -25.30
CA THR A 81 -4.05 -3.24 -26.05
C THR A 81 -4.59 -4.32 -25.10
N ALA A 82 -5.57 -5.09 -25.59
CA ALA A 82 -6.11 -6.22 -24.84
C ALA A 82 -5.01 -7.28 -24.53
N ASP A 83 -4.09 -7.53 -25.47
CA ASP A 83 -3.02 -8.50 -25.28
C ASP A 83 -2.00 -8.03 -24.21
N GLU A 84 -1.64 -6.74 -24.21
CA GLU A 84 -0.77 -6.17 -23.17
C GLU A 84 -1.43 -6.23 -21.79
N ILE A 85 -2.75 -5.98 -21.70
CA ILE A 85 -3.51 -6.13 -20.44
C ILE A 85 -3.55 -7.59 -20.00
N ALA A 86 -3.72 -8.53 -20.92
CA ALA A 86 -3.69 -9.96 -20.61
C ALA A 86 -2.35 -10.37 -19.99
N GLU A 87 -1.23 -9.84 -20.46
CA GLU A 87 0.09 -10.06 -19.83
C GLU A 87 0.15 -9.51 -18.39
N GLY A 88 -0.49 -8.37 -18.12
CA GLY A 88 -0.61 -7.83 -16.76
C GLY A 88 -1.44 -8.74 -15.84
N ILE A 89 -2.49 -9.34 -16.36
CA ILE A 89 -3.30 -10.33 -15.64
C ILE A 89 -2.49 -11.59 -15.36
N ASP A 90 -1.74 -12.08 -16.36
CA ASP A 90 -0.84 -13.24 -16.20
C ASP A 90 0.26 -12.96 -15.17
N PHE A 91 0.77 -11.74 -15.10
CA PHE A 91 1.69 -11.33 -14.04
C PHE A 91 1.05 -11.48 -12.65
N ILE A 92 -0.17 -10.96 -12.44
CA ILE A 92 -0.88 -11.14 -11.15
C ILE A 92 -1.15 -12.61 -10.86
N LYS A 93 -1.50 -13.39 -11.90
CA LYS A 93 -1.65 -14.84 -11.77
C LYS A 93 -0.36 -15.50 -11.31
N SER A 94 0.80 -15.08 -11.84
CA SER A 94 2.10 -15.62 -11.43
C SER A 94 2.41 -15.42 -9.95
N LEU A 95 1.96 -14.31 -9.35
CA LEU A 95 2.09 -14.07 -7.91
C LEU A 95 1.24 -15.05 -7.08
N VAL A 96 0.06 -15.40 -7.58
CA VAL A 96 -0.80 -16.43 -6.94
C VAL A 96 -0.17 -17.80 -7.08
N ASP A 97 0.25 -18.18 -8.28
CA ASP A 97 0.86 -19.48 -8.57
C ASP A 97 2.21 -19.66 -7.82
N GLY A 98 2.95 -18.55 -7.62
CA GLY A 98 4.20 -18.51 -6.85
C GLY A 98 4.01 -18.39 -5.33
N HIS A 99 2.79 -18.54 -4.84
CA HIS A 99 2.46 -18.45 -3.41
C HIS A 99 2.85 -17.10 -2.76
N VAL A 100 2.94 -16.02 -3.55
CA VAL A 100 3.23 -14.68 -3.03
C VAL A 100 1.98 -14.07 -2.41
N ILE A 101 0.84 -14.25 -3.06
CA ILE A 101 -0.46 -13.74 -2.62
C ILE A 101 -1.52 -14.86 -2.65
N MET A 102 -2.45 -14.79 -1.70
CA MET A 102 -3.61 -15.68 -1.65
C MET A 102 -4.51 -15.43 -2.87
N SER A 103 -5.19 -16.45 -3.40
CA SER A 103 -6.22 -16.25 -4.41
C SER A 103 -7.38 -15.40 -3.87
N LEU A 104 -8.03 -14.58 -4.71
CA LEU A 104 -9.20 -13.79 -4.27
C LEU A 104 -10.36 -14.65 -3.75
N PRO A 105 -10.73 -15.76 -4.41
CA PRO A 105 -11.76 -16.63 -3.87
C PRO A 105 -11.41 -17.19 -2.50
N THR A 106 -10.16 -17.59 -2.26
CA THR A 106 -9.71 -18.08 -0.96
C THR A 106 -9.78 -16.97 0.10
N TYR A 107 -9.29 -15.77 -0.23
CA TYR A 107 -9.31 -14.63 0.67
C TYR A 107 -10.74 -14.25 1.10
N TYR A 108 -11.64 -14.05 0.15
CA TYR A 108 -13.04 -13.69 0.45
C TYR A 108 -13.82 -14.85 1.08
N GLY A 109 -13.42 -16.08 0.82
CA GLY A 109 -14.00 -17.27 1.46
C GLY A 109 -13.66 -17.36 2.96
N SER A 110 -12.48 -16.93 3.37
CA SER A 110 -12.02 -16.96 4.77
C SER A 110 -12.41 -15.71 5.56
N ASN A 111 -12.37 -14.53 4.94
CA ASN A 111 -12.52 -13.24 5.64
C ASN A 111 -13.85 -12.52 5.38
N GLY A 112 -14.64 -12.98 4.40
CA GLY A 112 -15.86 -12.26 3.98
C GLY A 112 -15.53 -10.83 3.51
N ASP A 113 -16.35 -9.87 3.92
CA ASP A 113 -16.18 -8.45 3.59
C ASP A 113 -15.34 -7.67 4.63
N ASN A 114 -14.68 -8.34 5.56
CA ASN A 114 -13.87 -7.70 6.59
C ASN A 114 -12.66 -7.00 5.96
N ALA A 115 -12.29 -5.85 6.54
CA ALA A 115 -11.05 -5.17 6.17
C ALA A 115 -9.84 -6.04 6.53
N ALA A 116 -8.80 -6.01 5.68
CA ALA A 116 -7.63 -6.88 5.84
C ALA A 116 -6.98 -6.83 7.24
N HIS A 117 -6.91 -5.65 7.88
CA HIS A 117 -6.37 -5.52 9.23
C HIS A 117 -7.21 -6.21 10.32
N GLN A 118 -8.47 -6.56 10.05
CA GLN A 118 -9.37 -7.29 10.95
C GLN A 118 -9.35 -8.80 10.71
N SER A 119 -8.64 -9.25 9.69
CA SER A 119 -8.55 -10.67 9.38
C SER A 119 -7.66 -11.40 10.37
N ASN A 120 -8.02 -12.65 10.68
CA ASN A 120 -7.19 -13.49 11.54
C ASN A 120 -5.81 -13.75 10.91
N GLU A 121 -5.74 -13.85 9.60
CA GLU A 121 -4.51 -14.06 8.83
C GLU A 121 -3.53 -12.90 8.98
N TRP A 122 -4.03 -11.65 9.03
CA TRP A 122 -3.20 -10.49 9.32
C TRP A 122 -2.77 -10.46 10.80
N ILE A 123 -3.73 -10.57 11.73
CA ILE A 123 -3.49 -10.47 13.17
C ILE A 123 -2.42 -11.46 13.62
N THR A 124 -2.47 -12.69 13.13
CA THR A 124 -1.55 -13.79 13.49
C THR A 124 -0.30 -13.87 12.60
N GLY A 125 -0.11 -12.92 11.69
CA GLY A 125 1.05 -12.86 10.79
C GLY A 125 1.08 -13.90 9.68
N LYS A 126 -0.03 -14.59 9.40
CA LYS A 126 -0.12 -15.51 8.26
C LYS A 126 -0.07 -14.78 6.92
N MET A 127 -0.60 -13.57 6.84
CA MET A 127 -0.31 -12.59 5.79
C MET A 127 0.73 -11.61 6.33
N ALA A 128 1.92 -11.59 5.76
CA ALA A 128 3.06 -10.88 6.33
C ALA A 128 3.42 -9.57 5.63
N GLY A 129 2.63 -9.13 4.68
CA GLY A 129 2.85 -7.87 3.96
C GLY A 129 1.57 -7.26 3.43
N ILE A 130 1.55 -5.96 3.30
CA ILE A 130 0.45 -5.17 2.73
C ILE A 130 1.00 -4.08 1.84
N PHE A 131 0.16 -3.63 0.89
CA PHE A 131 0.38 -2.43 0.11
C PHE A 131 -0.70 -1.41 0.48
N GLU A 132 -0.35 -0.42 1.32
CA GLU A 132 -1.34 0.42 1.98
C GLU A 132 -0.87 1.89 2.12
N TRP A 133 -1.82 2.78 2.40
CA TRP A 133 -1.57 4.19 2.66
C TRP A 133 -0.86 4.39 4.00
N ASP A 134 0.05 5.36 4.06
CA ASP A 134 0.74 5.76 5.29
C ASP A 134 -0.22 6.13 6.43
N SER A 135 -1.34 6.80 6.10
CA SER A 135 -2.41 7.12 7.05
C SER A 135 -3.14 5.90 7.63
N SER A 136 -2.95 4.72 7.05
CA SER A 136 -3.54 3.47 7.54
C SER A 136 -2.54 2.58 8.28
N ALA A 137 -1.24 2.88 8.22
CA ALA A 137 -0.18 2.02 8.75
C ALA A 137 -0.36 1.69 10.23
N THR A 138 -0.67 2.70 11.05
CA THR A 138 -0.85 2.54 12.50
C THR A 138 -1.93 1.53 12.84
N LYS A 139 -3.09 1.57 12.17
CA LYS A 139 -4.17 0.62 12.45
C LYS A 139 -3.82 -0.82 12.07
N TYR A 140 -3.00 -1.01 11.03
CA TYR A 140 -2.48 -2.33 10.66
C TYR A 140 -1.47 -2.85 11.68
N GLN A 141 -0.56 -1.98 12.16
CA GLN A 141 0.38 -2.31 13.22
C GLN A 141 -0.33 -2.66 14.51
N ASP A 142 -1.32 -1.85 14.91
CA ASP A 142 -2.06 -2.06 16.16
C ASP A 142 -2.93 -3.31 16.17
N ALA A 143 -3.35 -3.77 15.01
CA ALA A 143 -4.13 -5.00 14.86
C ALA A 143 -3.29 -6.27 15.01
N LEU A 144 -1.98 -6.22 14.83
CA LEU A 144 -1.10 -7.39 15.01
C LEU A 144 -1.07 -7.85 16.47
N ASP A 145 -0.98 -9.15 16.69
CA ASP A 145 -0.77 -9.73 18.01
C ASP A 145 0.60 -9.36 18.62
N GLU A 146 0.81 -9.66 19.89
CA GLU A 146 2.01 -9.31 20.65
C GLU A 146 3.31 -9.89 20.05
N GLU A 147 3.22 -11.04 19.38
CA GLU A 147 4.39 -11.67 18.74
C GLU A 147 4.76 -10.96 17.43
N ASN A 148 3.77 -10.55 16.67
CA ASN A 148 3.93 -9.99 15.31
C ASN A 148 4.12 -8.49 15.29
N LYS A 149 3.53 -7.76 16.22
CA LYS A 149 3.58 -6.29 16.31
C LYS A 149 5.00 -5.70 16.25
N PRO A 150 6.02 -6.26 16.95
CA PRO A 150 7.38 -5.74 16.89
C PRO A 150 8.05 -5.86 15.53
N GLY A 151 7.58 -6.77 14.68
CA GLY A 151 8.12 -7.00 13.33
C GLY A 151 7.55 -6.07 12.27
N PHE A 152 6.54 -5.24 12.60
CA PHE A 152 5.95 -4.33 11.63
C PHE A 152 6.96 -3.27 11.19
N THR A 153 7.22 -3.24 9.88
CA THR A 153 8.29 -2.41 9.30
C THR A 153 7.79 -1.77 8.01
N VAL A 154 8.14 -0.49 7.83
CA VAL A 154 7.94 0.19 6.54
C VAL A 154 8.88 -0.46 5.53
N GLY A 155 8.33 -0.86 4.40
CA GLY A 155 9.08 -1.39 3.28
C GLY A 155 9.75 -0.30 2.47
N GLU A 156 10.78 -0.68 1.74
CA GLU A 156 11.29 0.13 0.63
C GLU A 156 10.35 -0.05 -0.58
N GLU A 157 10.48 0.86 -1.56
CA GLU A 157 9.75 0.72 -2.82
C GLU A 157 10.22 -0.54 -3.56
N ILE A 158 9.28 -1.41 -3.93
CA ILE A 158 9.59 -2.56 -4.78
C ILE A 158 9.84 -2.07 -6.19
N LYS A 159 10.97 -2.43 -6.76
CA LYS A 159 11.34 -2.06 -8.12
C LYS A 159 10.71 -3.01 -9.13
N PHE A 160 10.03 -2.42 -10.10
CA PHE A 160 9.54 -3.05 -11.32
C PHE A 160 10.36 -2.48 -12.49
N GLY A 161 11.51 -3.08 -12.80
CA GLY A 161 12.46 -2.51 -13.74
C GLY A 161 12.96 -1.13 -13.24
N ASP A 162 12.73 -0.08 -14.02
CA ASP A 162 13.09 1.30 -13.69
C ASP A 162 12.01 2.04 -12.88
N TYR A 163 10.83 1.45 -12.69
CA TYR A 163 9.71 2.03 -11.94
C TYR A 163 9.69 1.53 -10.51
N ASN A 164 9.21 2.38 -9.62
CA ASN A 164 9.02 2.04 -8.21
C ASN A 164 7.57 1.61 -7.96
N GLY A 165 7.38 0.56 -7.19
CA GLY A 165 6.07 0.09 -6.74
C GLY A 165 5.55 0.90 -5.57
N GLY A 166 5.29 2.17 -5.78
CA GLY A 166 4.71 3.06 -4.81
C GLY A 166 4.32 4.38 -5.47
N PHE A 167 3.43 5.12 -4.86
CA PHE A 167 3.07 6.45 -5.34
C PHE A 167 2.60 7.35 -4.21
N SER A 168 2.71 8.66 -4.45
CA SER A 168 2.18 9.68 -3.56
C SER A 168 1.15 10.54 -4.29
N LYS A 169 0.20 11.06 -3.55
CA LYS A 169 -0.80 12.01 -4.05
C LYS A 169 -1.15 13.04 -2.99
N VAL A 170 -1.73 14.16 -3.41
CA VAL A 170 -2.47 15.03 -2.51
C VAL A 170 -3.70 14.26 -2.02
N SER A 171 -3.76 13.99 -0.71
CA SER A 171 -4.81 13.19 -0.11
C SER A 171 -6.02 14.04 0.25
N MET A 172 -5.84 14.97 1.14
CA MET A 172 -6.90 15.83 1.64
C MET A 172 -6.55 17.29 1.49
N GLY A 173 -7.50 18.06 0.99
CA GLY A 173 -7.44 19.50 0.89
C GLY A 173 -8.57 20.13 1.68
N LEU A 174 -8.31 21.29 2.27
CA LEU A 174 -9.34 22.13 2.84
C LEU A 174 -9.76 23.17 1.79
N ALA A 175 -11.05 23.41 1.65
CA ALA A 175 -11.59 24.37 0.72
C ALA A 175 -12.64 25.27 1.40
N ILE A 176 -12.67 26.53 0.98
CA ILE A 176 -13.71 27.49 1.42
C ILE A 176 -14.81 27.47 0.34
N THR A 177 -16.05 27.22 0.77
CA THR A 177 -17.18 27.20 -0.15
C THR A 177 -17.51 28.61 -0.66
N LYS A 178 -18.10 28.71 -1.86
CA LYS A 178 -18.54 30.00 -2.43
C LYS A 178 -19.62 30.71 -1.59
N THR A 179 -20.33 29.95 -0.76
CA THR A 179 -21.41 30.45 0.10
C THR A 179 -20.93 30.72 1.53
N CYS A 180 -19.63 30.70 1.77
CA CYS A 180 -19.09 31.03 3.08
C CYS A 180 -19.29 32.51 3.39
N GLU A 181 -19.97 32.82 4.51
CA GLU A 181 -20.23 34.20 4.94
C GLU A 181 -19.00 34.85 5.59
N HIS A 182 -18.02 34.04 6.04
CA HIS A 182 -16.80 34.47 6.72
C HIS A 182 -15.54 33.89 6.07
N PRO A 183 -15.24 34.20 4.79
CA PRO A 183 -14.13 33.56 4.09
C PRO A 183 -12.74 33.93 4.64
N ALA A 184 -12.58 35.11 5.22
CA ALA A 184 -11.30 35.54 5.82
C ALA A 184 -10.99 34.75 7.09
N GLU A 185 -11.97 34.55 7.94
CA GLU A 185 -11.84 33.76 9.17
C GLU A 185 -11.61 32.29 8.83
N ALA A 186 -12.32 31.75 7.84
CA ALA A 186 -12.11 30.39 7.37
C ALA A 186 -10.68 30.20 6.81
N ALA A 187 -10.17 31.18 6.06
CA ALA A 187 -8.79 31.16 5.56
C ALA A 187 -7.77 31.20 6.70
N THR A 188 -8.03 32.00 7.73
CA THR A 188 -7.18 32.07 8.94
C THR A 188 -7.12 30.72 9.65
N LEU A 189 -8.27 30.05 9.83
CA LEU A 189 -8.31 28.71 10.43
C LEU A 189 -7.53 27.69 9.60
N ILE A 190 -7.72 27.69 8.27
CA ILE A 190 -6.99 26.81 7.37
C ILE A 190 -5.48 27.06 7.46
N ASN A 191 -5.07 28.34 7.49
CA ASN A 191 -3.66 28.70 7.62
C ASN A 191 -3.09 28.22 8.96
N PHE A 192 -3.81 28.41 10.06
CA PHE A 192 -3.42 27.91 11.38
C PHE A 192 -3.19 26.39 11.35
N LEU A 193 -4.17 25.61 10.88
CA LEU A 193 -4.09 24.14 10.85
C LEU A 193 -2.96 23.61 9.95
N LEU A 194 -2.66 24.30 8.84
CA LEU A 194 -1.71 23.77 7.85
C LEU A 194 -0.30 24.35 7.98
N ASN A 195 -0.14 25.57 8.46
CA ASN A 195 1.12 26.31 8.35
C ASN A 195 1.69 26.79 9.69
N GLU A 196 0.94 26.72 10.77
CA GLU A 196 1.42 27.08 12.09
C GLU A 196 1.78 25.83 12.89
N LYS A 197 2.86 25.88 13.67
CA LYS A 197 3.41 24.72 14.38
C LYS A 197 2.36 24.07 15.30
N GLU A 198 1.67 24.88 16.09
CA GLU A 198 0.64 24.39 17.01
C GLU A 198 -0.52 23.69 16.27
N GLY A 199 -0.98 24.27 15.15
CA GLY A 199 -1.99 23.66 14.30
C GLY A 199 -1.52 22.35 13.66
N ALA A 200 -0.28 22.31 13.19
CA ALA A 200 0.33 21.12 12.61
C ALA A 200 0.51 20.00 13.66
N GLU A 201 0.90 20.34 14.89
CA GLU A 201 0.98 19.38 16.01
C GLU A 201 -0.39 18.79 16.37
N ILE A 202 -1.46 19.61 16.34
CA ILE A 202 -2.83 19.14 16.57
C ILE A 202 -3.29 18.19 15.46
N MET A 203 -2.97 18.51 14.19
CA MET A 203 -3.37 17.69 13.03
C MET A 203 -2.57 16.37 12.96
N GLY A 204 -1.33 16.38 13.40
CA GLY A 204 -0.46 15.21 13.33
C GLY A 204 -0.43 14.57 11.93
N SER A 205 -0.37 13.26 11.89
CA SER A 205 -0.40 12.46 10.65
C SER A 205 -1.77 11.84 10.32
N GLU A 206 -2.81 12.17 11.07
CA GLU A 206 -4.16 11.57 10.91
C GLU A 206 -4.75 11.75 9.52
N CYS A 207 -4.38 12.83 8.84
CA CYS A 207 -4.83 13.14 7.49
C CYS A 207 -3.79 12.88 6.41
N GLY A 208 -2.72 12.18 6.74
CA GLY A 208 -1.53 11.98 5.91
C GLY A 208 -0.40 12.93 6.26
N LEU A 209 0.70 12.87 5.52
CA LEU A 209 1.88 13.68 5.78
C LEU A 209 1.58 15.17 5.57
N PRO A 210 1.94 16.05 6.52
CA PRO A 210 1.83 17.49 6.33
C PRO A 210 2.58 17.95 5.07
N ALA A 211 1.99 18.91 4.34
CA ALA A 211 2.64 19.47 3.14
C ALA A 211 3.38 20.79 3.41
N SER A 212 3.29 21.32 4.64
CA SER A 212 3.95 22.56 5.05
C SER A 212 5.27 22.30 5.77
N LYS A 213 6.16 23.29 5.78
CA LYS A 213 7.41 23.20 6.56
C LYS A 213 7.13 23.05 8.06
N ALA A 214 6.17 23.79 8.60
CA ALA A 214 5.80 23.73 10.01
C ALA A 214 5.29 22.35 10.46
N GLY A 215 4.74 21.56 9.53
CA GLY A 215 4.26 20.21 9.82
C GLY A 215 5.30 19.11 9.60
N LEU A 216 6.46 19.46 8.99
CA LEU A 216 7.55 18.51 8.74
C LEU A 216 8.70 18.64 9.78
N GLU A 217 8.70 19.70 10.59
CA GLU A 217 9.62 19.95 11.70
C GLU A 217 9.09 19.35 13.02
#